data_f463e2628cfabee86ccdf9ca880bb9b5
#
_entry.id   f463e2628cfabee86ccdf9ca880bb9b5
#
_cell.length_a   1.000
_cell.length_b   1.000
_cell.length_c   1.000
_cell.angle_alpha   90.00
_cell.angle_beta   90.00
_cell.angle_gamma   90.00
#
_symmetry.space_group_name_H-M   'P 1'
#
loop_
_entity.id
_entity.type
_entity.pdbx_description
1 polymer ?
#
loop_
_entity_poly.entity_id
_entity_poly.type
_entity_poly.pdbx_seq_one_letter_code
_entity_poly.pdbx_strand_id
1 'polypeptide(L)'
;MNIIVTGASQGIGYEITGLFAEIPGSTILAIARNEQKLKQLEDKCSADNPYSKVIAVSYDLEKMTGNPSGITGIILKHFAHIDILVNNAGLLINRPFKDITYSEAKETYDMNLFVPALLIKELLPYMGKSSTSHIINISSMAGFQGSSKYPGLSYYSSSKAALASITECLASEFKDSNICFNCLALGSVQTDMFARAFPGYKAQMKPDEIARFIVDFALSGYKYIRGKIIPVSIANP
;
A
#
# COMPACT_ATOMS: atom_id res chain seq x y z
N MET A 1 -10.83 -12.67 -8.68
CA MET A 1 -9.78 -12.39 -7.68
C MET A 1 -10.31 -11.41 -6.66
N ASN A 2 -9.96 -11.58 -5.38
CA ASN A 2 -10.33 -10.73 -4.26
C ASN A 2 -9.12 -9.87 -3.84
N ILE A 3 -9.22 -8.57 -4.07
CA ILE A 3 -8.09 -7.64 -3.97
C ILE A 3 -8.41 -6.54 -2.95
N ILE A 4 -7.44 -6.20 -2.12
CA ILE A 4 -7.56 -5.08 -1.18
C ILE A 4 -6.49 -4.04 -1.51
N VAL A 5 -6.91 -2.78 -1.66
CA VAL A 5 -6.02 -1.64 -1.89
C VAL A 5 -6.28 -0.60 -0.81
N THR A 6 -5.25 -0.29 0.00
CA THR A 6 -5.33 0.78 0.99
C THR A 6 -4.85 2.12 0.43
N GLY A 7 -5.41 3.24 0.89
CA GLY A 7 -5.09 4.56 0.36
C GLY A 7 -5.63 4.80 -1.06
N ALA A 8 -6.77 4.19 -1.39
CA ALA A 8 -7.31 4.11 -2.75
C ALA A 8 -8.02 5.39 -3.24
N SER A 9 -8.20 6.41 -2.40
CA SER A 9 -9.00 7.60 -2.78
C SER A 9 -8.27 8.61 -3.67
N GLN A 10 -6.97 8.47 -3.88
CA GLN A 10 -6.16 9.37 -4.71
C GLN A 10 -4.77 8.78 -5.02
N GLY A 11 -4.06 9.39 -5.97
CA GLY A 11 -2.67 9.05 -6.30
C GLY A 11 -2.49 7.61 -6.74
N ILE A 12 -1.42 6.96 -6.28
CA ILE A 12 -1.05 5.62 -6.71
C ILE A 12 -2.16 4.59 -6.41
N GLY A 13 -2.77 4.64 -5.22
CA GLY A 13 -3.82 3.68 -4.83
C GLY A 13 -5.09 3.81 -5.69
N TYR A 14 -5.42 5.01 -6.14
CA TYR A 14 -6.52 5.26 -7.07
C TYR A 14 -6.26 4.59 -8.42
N GLU A 15 -5.08 4.81 -8.99
CA GLU A 15 -4.69 4.21 -10.28
C GLU A 15 -4.58 2.67 -10.20
N ILE A 16 -3.99 2.13 -9.11
CA ILE A 16 -3.95 0.67 -8.87
C ILE A 16 -5.36 0.08 -8.86
N THR A 17 -6.30 0.73 -8.17
CA THR A 17 -7.69 0.25 -8.09
C THR A 17 -8.37 0.24 -9.46
N GLY A 18 -8.18 1.33 -10.25
CA GLY A 18 -8.68 1.41 -11.62
C GLY A 18 -8.15 0.29 -12.52
N LEU A 19 -6.83 0.07 -12.49
CA LEU A 19 -6.19 -0.98 -13.30
C LEU A 19 -6.62 -2.39 -12.89
N PHE A 20 -6.78 -2.68 -11.61
CA PHE A 20 -7.35 -3.97 -11.17
C PHE A 20 -8.80 -4.15 -11.62
N ALA A 21 -9.57 -3.05 -11.71
CA ALA A 21 -10.94 -3.09 -12.20
C ALA A 21 -11.02 -3.42 -13.71
N GLU A 22 -9.96 -3.24 -14.49
CA GLU A 22 -9.89 -3.66 -15.89
C GLU A 22 -9.81 -5.19 -16.05
N ILE A 23 -9.55 -5.93 -14.96
CA ILE A 23 -9.39 -7.39 -15.00
C ILE A 23 -10.74 -8.07 -14.76
N PRO A 24 -11.32 -8.78 -15.75
CA PRO A 24 -12.63 -9.42 -15.58
C PRO A 24 -12.66 -10.42 -14.42
N GLY A 25 -13.76 -10.40 -13.67
CA GLY A 25 -13.94 -11.28 -12.50
C GLY A 25 -13.16 -10.87 -11.25
N SER A 26 -12.54 -9.68 -11.23
CA SER A 26 -11.95 -9.12 -10.02
C SER A 26 -12.98 -8.43 -9.14
N THR A 27 -12.77 -8.50 -7.83
CA THR A 27 -13.48 -7.70 -6.83
C THR A 27 -12.45 -6.97 -5.99
N ILE A 28 -12.52 -5.65 -5.97
CA ILE A 28 -11.55 -4.78 -5.32
C ILE A 28 -12.20 -4.04 -4.15
N LEU A 29 -11.68 -4.24 -2.94
CA LEU A 29 -12.00 -3.39 -1.78
C LEU A 29 -11.04 -2.20 -1.78
N ALA A 30 -11.58 -1.02 -2.10
CA ALA A 30 -10.86 0.24 -2.11
C ALA A 30 -11.05 0.94 -0.76
N ILE A 31 -10.01 0.97 0.07
CA ILE A 31 -10.07 1.46 1.46
C ILE A 31 -9.38 2.80 1.58
N ALA A 32 -10.06 3.83 2.07
CA ALA A 32 -9.50 5.14 2.42
C ALA A 32 -10.47 5.93 3.31
N ARG A 33 -10.05 7.11 3.79
CA ARG A 33 -10.90 7.98 4.63
C ARG A 33 -11.93 8.79 3.85
N ASN A 34 -11.60 9.20 2.62
CA ASN A 34 -12.45 10.09 1.83
C ASN A 34 -13.53 9.29 1.07
N GLU A 35 -14.73 9.25 1.65
CA GLU A 35 -15.89 8.53 1.12
C GLU A 35 -16.30 9.04 -0.26
N GLN A 36 -16.35 10.36 -0.45
CA GLN A 36 -16.77 10.95 -1.73
C GLN A 36 -15.85 10.55 -2.88
N LYS A 37 -14.50 10.64 -2.67
CA LYS A 37 -13.53 10.24 -3.69
C LYS A 37 -13.59 8.73 -3.97
N LEU A 38 -13.80 7.91 -2.94
CA LEU A 38 -13.95 6.46 -3.11
C LEU A 38 -15.21 6.12 -3.91
N LYS A 39 -16.33 6.82 -3.64
CA LYS A 39 -17.57 6.61 -4.39
C LYS A 39 -17.42 7.01 -5.85
N GLN A 40 -16.75 8.12 -6.13
CA GLN A 40 -16.43 8.53 -7.52
C GLN A 40 -15.59 7.48 -8.25
N LEU A 41 -14.61 6.86 -7.55
CA LEU A 41 -13.80 5.78 -8.11
C LEU A 41 -14.65 4.54 -8.40
N GLU A 42 -15.50 4.13 -7.45
CA GLU A 42 -16.41 2.99 -7.60
C GLU A 42 -17.33 3.19 -8.79
N ASP A 43 -17.97 4.36 -8.90
CA ASP A 43 -18.91 4.69 -9.98
C ASP A 43 -18.20 4.70 -11.35
N LYS A 44 -17.01 5.31 -11.43
CA LYS A 44 -16.18 5.31 -12.64
C LYS A 44 -15.82 3.89 -13.06
N CYS A 45 -15.28 3.08 -12.15
CA CYS A 45 -14.88 1.72 -12.48
C CYS A 45 -16.08 0.85 -12.89
N SER A 46 -17.23 1.03 -12.27
CA SER A 46 -18.46 0.31 -12.62
C SER A 46 -18.99 0.67 -14.02
N ALA A 47 -18.82 1.93 -14.42
CA ALA A 47 -19.22 2.40 -15.76
C ALA A 47 -18.26 1.86 -16.85
N ASP A 48 -16.94 1.88 -16.56
CA ASP A 48 -15.91 1.51 -17.53
C ASP A 48 -15.76 -0.02 -17.66
N ASN A 49 -16.00 -0.79 -16.57
CA ASN A 49 -15.68 -2.21 -16.48
C ASN A 49 -16.79 -3.03 -15.78
N PRO A 50 -17.87 -3.41 -16.50
CA PRO A 50 -19.04 -4.08 -15.91
C PRO A 50 -18.77 -5.53 -15.44
N TYR A 51 -17.61 -6.12 -15.81
CA TYR A 51 -17.24 -7.50 -15.46
C TYR A 51 -16.39 -7.62 -14.20
N SER A 52 -16.11 -6.50 -13.55
CA SER A 52 -15.41 -6.39 -12.28
C SER A 52 -16.23 -5.62 -11.26
N LYS A 53 -15.81 -5.65 -9.99
CA LYS A 53 -16.50 -4.93 -8.93
C LYS A 53 -15.50 -4.15 -8.07
N VAL A 54 -15.66 -2.84 -7.99
CA VAL A 54 -15.01 -2.01 -6.97
C VAL A 54 -16.00 -1.74 -5.85
N ILE A 55 -15.56 -1.87 -4.60
CA ILE A 55 -16.35 -1.63 -3.40
C ILE A 55 -15.64 -0.55 -2.60
N ALA A 56 -16.27 0.60 -2.47
CA ALA A 56 -15.79 1.72 -1.68
C ALA A 56 -15.96 1.44 -0.18
N VAL A 57 -14.86 1.44 0.58
CA VAL A 57 -14.87 1.29 2.03
C VAL A 57 -14.26 2.52 2.68
N SER A 58 -15.14 3.41 3.18
CA SER A 58 -14.70 4.56 3.96
C SER A 58 -14.29 4.11 5.36
N TYR A 59 -12.99 4.12 5.63
CA TYR A 59 -12.44 3.73 6.92
C TYR A 59 -11.14 4.47 7.23
N ASP A 60 -11.02 4.92 8.47
CA ASP A 60 -9.78 5.48 9.00
C ASP A 60 -8.92 4.35 9.56
N LEU A 61 -7.87 3.99 8.81
CA LEU A 61 -6.98 2.89 9.15
C LEU A 61 -6.19 3.13 10.46
N GLU A 62 -6.02 4.37 10.92
CA GLU A 62 -5.37 4.64 12.21
C GLU A 62 -6.15 4.03 13.39
N LYS A 63 -7.46 3.86 13.25
CA LYS A 63 -8.29 3.19 14.26
C LYS A 63 -7.86 1.74 14.54
N MET A 64 -7.11 1.11 13.62
CA MET A 64 -6.58 -0.25 13.83
C MET A 64 -5.60 -0.33 15.00
N THR A 65 -4.90 0.73 15.35
CA THR A 65 -3.99 0.74 16.49
C THR A 65 -4.71 0.56 17.85
N GLY A 66 -6.00 0.90 17.90
CA GLY A 66 -6.85 0.68 19.07
C GLY A 66 -7.88 -0.45 18.92
N ASN A 67 -8.26 -0.77 17.68
CA ASN A 67 -9.22 -1.84 17.35
C ASN A 67 -8.88 -2.50 16.01
N PRO A 68 -7.92 -3.44 15.96
CA PRO A 68 -7.50 -4.11 14.72
C PRO A 68 -8.64 -4.82 13.98
N SER A 69 -9.57 -5.43 14.73
CA SER A 69 -10.66 -6.23 14.15
C SER A 69 -11.77 -5.40 13.49
N GLY A 70 -11.78 -4.07 13.67
CA GLY A 70 -12.85 -3.21 13.16
C GLY A 70 -12.99 -3.25 11.65
N ILE A 71 -11.87 -3.09 10.93
CA ILE A 71 -11.85 -3.17 9.45
C ILE A 71 -12.00 -4.60 8.95
N THR A 72 -11.44 -5.58 9.67
CA THR A 72 -11.49 -6.99 9.31
C THR A 72 -12.93 -7.47 9.21
N GLY A 73 -13.80 -7.10 10.17
CA GLY A 73 -15.22 -7.40 10.13
C GLY A 73 -15.93 -6.81 8.89
N ILE A 74 -15.47 -5.67 8.37
CA ILE A 74 -16.01 -5.09 7.13
C ILE A 74 -15.51 -5.89 5.92
N ILE A 75 -14.21 -6.20 5.85
CA ILE A 75 -13.61 -6.96 4.76
C ILE A 75 -14.27 -8.33 4.61
N LEU A 76 -14.49 -9.03 5.71
CA LEU A 76 -15.05 -10.39 5.73
C LEU A 76 -16.52 -10.47 5.34
N LYS A 77 -17.26 -9.34 5.31
CA LYS A 77 -18.60 -9.31 4.70
C LYS A 77 -18.57 -9.47 3.18
N HIS A 78 -17.41 -9.19 2.57
CA HIS A 78 -17.25 -9.22 1.11
C HIS A 78 -16.37 -10.37 0.63
N PHE A 79 -15.38 -10.80 1.44
CA PHE A 79 -14.37 -11.76 1.06
C PHE A 79 -14.28 -12.94 2.03
N ALA A 80 -14.42 -14.15 1.52
CA ALA A 80 -14.11 -15.40 2.24
C ALA A 80 -12.60 -15.74 2.16
N HIS A 81 -11.91 -15.24 1.13
CA HIS A 81 -10.46 -15.35 0.94
C HIS A 81 -9.93 -14.10 0.24
N ILE A 82 -8.63 -13.86 0.36
CA ILE A 82 -7.95 -12.70 -0.20
C ILE A 82 -6.79 -13.17 -1.05
N ASP A 83 -6.76 -12.75 -2.32
CA ASP A 83 -5.69 -13.10 -3.25
C ASP A 83 -4.55 -12.06 -3.23
N ILE A 84 -4.89 -10.77 -3.17
CA ILE A 84 -3.90 -9.69 -3.21
C ILE A 84 -4.23 -8.64 -2.14
N LEU A 85 -3.20 -8.24 -1.38
CA LEU A 85 -3.24 -7.09 -0.48
C LEU A 85 -2.15 -6.10 -0.89
N VAL A 86 -2.56 -4.89 -1.27
CA VAL A 86 -1.65 -3.77 -1.53
C VAL A 86 -1.74 -2.77 -0.38
N ASN A 87 -0.75 -2.79 0.51
CA ASN A 87 -0.57 -1.81 1.56
C ASN A 87 0.09 -0.55 0.98
N ASN A 88 -0.75 0.33 0.41
CA ASN A 88 -0.32 1.57 -0.22
C ASN A 88 -0.60 2.82 0.64
N ALA A 89 -1.54 2.76 1.58
CA ALA A 89 -1.77 3.87 2.50
C ALA A 89 -0.48 4.28 3.22
N GLY A 90 -0.27 5.58 3.39
CA GLY A 90 0.92 6.09 4.06
C GLY A 90 0.78 7.56 4.42
N LEU A 91 1.66 8.01 5.30
CA LEU A 91 1.78 9.39 5.75
C LEU A 91 3.22 9.86 5.58
N LEU A 92 3.39 11.06 5.01
CA LEU A 92 4.67 11.74 4.88
C LEU A 92 4.58 13.10 5.56
N ILE A 93 5.39 13.31 6.59
CA ILE A 93 5.63 14.58 7.24
C ILE A 93 7.06 15.00 6.92
N ASN A 94 7.22 16.10 6.18
CA ASN A 94 8.51 16.71 5.91
C ASN A 94 8.73 17.86 6.91
N ARG A 95 9.57 17.62 7.92
CA ARG A 95 9.87 18.59 8.97
C ARG A 95 11.29 18.34 9.52
N PRO A 96 12.07 19.38 9.86
CA PRO A 96 13.36 19.23 10.49
C PRO A 96 13.27 18.36 11.75
N PHE A 97 14.25 17.48 11.98
CA PHE A 97 14.22 16.52 13.09
C PHE A 97 13.98 17.16 14.47
N LYS A 98 14.57 18.35 14.70
CA LYS A 98 14.42 19.09 15.96
C LYS A 98 13.01 19.64 16.20
N ASP A 99 12.22 19.79 15.14
CA ASP A 99 10.91 20.45 15.18
C ASP A 99 9.74 19.46 15.06
N ILE A 100 10.02 18.19 14.73
CA ILE A 100 8.96 17.16 14.65
C ILE A 100 8.56 16.71 16.06
N THR A 101 7.28 16.74 16.34
CA THR A 101 6.74 16.33 17.63
C THR A 101 6.67 14.82 17.77
N TYR A 102 6.61 14.32 19.02
CA TYR A 102 6.40 12.90 19.28
C TYR A 102 5.07 12.39 18.67
N SER A 103 4.01 13.21 18.71
CA SER A 103 2.72 12.86 18.10
C SER A 103 2.83 12.65 16.61
N GLU A 104 3.52 13.52 15.88
CA GLU A 104 3.74 13.39 14.44
C GLU A 104 4.62 12.19 14.09
N ALA A 105 5.65 11.94 14.91
CA ALA A 105 6.49 10.77 14.77
C ALA A 105 5.68 9.48 14.97
N LYS A 106 4.85 9.42 16.02
CA LYS A 106 3.96 8.30 16.32
C LYS A 106 2.96 8.07 15.19
N GLU A 107 2.26 9.10 14.73
CA GLU A 107 1.30 9.02 13.61
C GLU A 107 1.96 8.48 12.33
N THR A 108 3.20 8.93 12.06
CA THR A 108 3.98 8.44 10.91
C THR A 108 4.27 6.93 11.02
N TYR A 109 4.66 6.46 12.20
CA TYR A 109 4.91 5.04 12.45
C TYR A 109 3.61 4.22 12.47
N ASP A 110 2.57 4.73 13.08
CA ASP A 110 1.26 4.10 13.09
C ASP A 110 0.78 3.82 11.66
N MET A 111 0.76 4.86 10.82
CA MET A 111 0.26 4.72 9.45
C MET A 111 1.19 3.91 8.54
N ASN A 112 2.50 4.08 8.64
CA ASN A 112 3.43 3.48 7.68
C ASN A 112 3.93 2.09 8.08
N LEU A 113 3.84 1.70 9.36
CA LEU A 113 4.34 0.42 9.86
C LEU A 113 3.25 -0.38 10.60
N PHE A 114 2.67 0.17 11.68
CA PHE A 114 1.78 -0.62 12.53
C PHE A 114 0.46 -0.96 11.84
N VAL A 115 -0.14 -0.02 11.12
CA VAL A 115 -1.38 -0.26 10.35
C VAL A 115 -1.21 -1.38 9.33
N PRO A 116 -0.23 -1.35 8.39
CA PRO A 116 -0.04 -2.46 7.46
C PRO A 116 0.30 -3.78 8.17
N ALA A 117 1.10 -3.76 9.24
CA ALA A 117 1.45 -4.96 10.00
C ALA A 117 0.21 -5.57 10.69
N LEU A 118 -0.64 -4.75 11.31
CA LEU A 118 -1.88 -5.20 11.93
C LEU A 118 -2.86 -5.73 10.88
N LEU A 119 -2.99 -5.04 9.73
CA LEU A 119 -3.86 -5.50 8.65
C LEU A 119 -3.40 -6.86 8.10
N ILE A 120 -2.11 -7.03 7.88
CA ILE A 120 -1.54 -8.33 7.50
C ILE A 120 -1.92 -9.38 8.54
N LYS A 121 -1.62 -9.14 9.83
CA LYS A 121 -1.89 -10.08 10.93
C LYS A 121 -3.34 -10.53 10.96
N GLU A 122 -4.28 -9.59 10.87
CA GLU A 122 -5.72 -9.88 10.89
C GLU A 122 -6.20 -10.67 9.65
N LEU A 123 -5.54 -10.49 8.50
CA LEU A 123 -5.93 -11.10 7.24
C LEU A 123 -5.24 -12.44 6.94
N LEU A 124 -4.13 -12.77 7.61
CA LEU A 124 -3.41 -14.04 7.43
C LEU A 124 -4.33 -15.29 7.42
N PRO A 125 -5.34 -15.42 8.31
CA PRO A 125 -6.23 -16.58 8.32
C PRO A 125 -7.06 -16.75 7.03
N TYR A 126 -7.14 -15.73 6.20
CA TYR A 126 -7.97 -15.68 4.97
C TYR A 126 -7.12 -15.66 3.70
N MET A 127 -5.81 -15.87 3.82
CA MET A 127 -4.87 -15.85 2.71
C MET A 127 -4.23 -17.23 2.48
N GLY A 128 -3.75 -17.50 1.26
CA GLY A 128 -3.02 -18.72 0.90
C GLY A 128 -3.84 -20.01 0.97
N LYS A 129 -5.16 -19.97 0.87
CA LYS A 129 -6.04 -21.15 1.06
C LYS A 129 -6.08 -22.07 -0.15
N SER A 130 -6.48 -21.54 -1.29
CA SER A 130 -6.65 -22.32 -2.55
C SER A 130 -5.62 -21.97 -3.61
N SER A 131 -5.00 -20.80 -3.50
CA SER A 131 -3.98 -20.28 -4.40
C SER A 131 -2.96 -19.45 -3.62
N THR A 132 -1.87 -19.08 -4.27
CA THR A 132 -0.91 -18.15 -3.65
C THR A 132 -1.55 -16.78 -3.48
N SER A 133 -1.53 -16.27 -2.24
CA SER A 133 -1.86 -14.88 -1.96
C SER A 133 -0.60 -14.01 -2.00
N HIS A 134 -0.71 -12.78 -2.50
CA HIS A 134 0.41 -11.86 -2.62
C HIS A 134 0.18 -10.59 -1.79
N ILE A 135 1.05 -10.33 -0.84
CA ILE A 135 1.07 -9.11 -0.03
C ILE A 135 2.18 -8.21 -0.55
N ILE A 136 1.81 -6.99 -0.93
CA ILE A 136 2.72 -5.97 -1.44
C ILE A 136 2.68 -4.78 -0.51
N ASN A 137 3.79 -4.52 0.13
CA ASN A 137 3.98 -3.34 0.96
C ASN A 137 4.64 -2.23 0.15
N ILE A 138 3.99 -1.07 0.05
CA ILE A 138 4.55 0.09 -0.64
C ILE A 138 5.43 0.88 0.33
N SER A 139 6.73 0.74 0.15
CA SER A 139 7.76 1.49 0.84
C SER A 139 8.26 2.65 -0.03
N SER A 140 9.42 3.19 0.29
CA SER A 140 10.04 4.32 -0.40
C SER A 140 11.55 4.13 -0.51
N MET A 141 12.15 4.68 -1.56
CA MET A 141 13.60 4.83 -1.65
C MET A 141 14.18 5.60 -0.45
N ALA A 142 13.42 6.52 0.15
CA ALA A 142 13.83 7.19 1.38
C ALA A 142 14.11 6.22 2.54
N GLY A 143 13.40 5.06 2.59
CA GLY A 143 13.62 3.99 3.56
C GLY A 143 14.59 2.89 3.10
N PHE A 144 14.98 2.86 1.83
CA PHE A 144 15.86 1.83 1.28
C PHE A 144 17.30 1.98 1.78
N GLN A 145 17.94 0.88 2.15
CA GLN A 145 19.32 0.91 2.60
C GLN A 145 20.26 1.27 1.44
N GLY A 146 21.22 2.15 1.69
CA GLY A 146 22.18 2.60 0.68
C GLY A 146 21.67 3.73 -0.22
N SER A 147 20.39 4.13 -0.13
CA SER A 147 19.87 5.28 -0.85
C SER A 147 20.23 6.61 -0.17
N SER A 148 20.20 7.70 -0.93
CA SER A 148 20.35 9.05 -0.40
C SER A 148 19.28 9.36 0.64
N LYS A 149 19.65 10.08 1.71
CA LYS A 149 18.73 10.53 2.75
C LYS A 149 18.54 12.04 2.66
N TYR A 150 17.30 12.47 2.89
CA TYR A 150 16.92 13.86 2.73
C TYR A 150 16.57 14.50 4.08
N PRO A 151 17.03 15.73 4.35
CA PRO A 151 16.60 16.48 5.53
C PRO A 151 15.08 16.56 5.62
N GLY A 152 14.56 16.48 6.84
CA GLY A 152 13.11 16.55 7.08
C GLY A 152 12.37 15.23 7.01
N LEU A 153 13.00 14.15 6.53
CA LEU A 153 12.34 12.85 6.32
C LEU A 153 12.73 11.78 7.34
N SER A 154 13.30 12.13 8.49
CA SER A 154 13.86 11.15 9.43
C SER A 154 12.86 10.07 9.84
N TYR A 155 11.68 10.44 10.34
CA TYR A 155 10.66 9.47 10.77
C TYR A 155 9.93 8.81 9.59
N TYR A 156 9.72 9.51 8.50
CA TYR A 156 9.20 8.91 7.28
C TYR A 156 10.15 7.81 6.76
N SER A 157 11.43 8.14 6.58
CA SER A 157 12.44 7.21 6.08
C SER A 157 12.58 5.98 6.98
N SER A 158 12.67 6.19 8.31
CA SER A 158 12.82 5.08 9.26
C SER A 158 11.54 4.21 9.33
N SER A 159 10.36 4.78 9.26
CA SER A 159 9.11 3.99 9.20
C SER A 159 8.99 3.15 7.94
N LYS A 160 9.41 3.69 6.79
CA LYS A 160 9.44 2.94 5.51
C LYS A 160 10.54 1.87 5.48
N ALA A 161 11.68 2.10 6.13
CA ALA A 161 12.70 1.08 6.35
C ALA A 161 12.19 -0.05 7.25
N ALA A 162 11.46 0.29 8.33
CA ALA A 162 10.85 -0.70 9.21
C ALA A 162 9.80 -1.54 8.48
N LEU A 163 8.97 -0.95 7.60
CA LEU A 163 8.02 -1.70 6.77
C LEU A 163 8.74 -2.66 5.80
N ALA A 164 9.85 -2.25 5.24
CA ALA A 164 10.67 -3.11 4.40
C ALA A 164 11.24 -4.30 5.20
N SER A 165 11.82 -4.04 6.36
CA SER A 165 12.39 -5.07 7.24
C SER A 165 11.34 -6.08 7.72
N ILE A 166 10.15 -5.62 8.18
CA ILE A 166 9.09 -6.55 8.60
C ILE A 166 8.60 -7.42 7.45
N THR A 167 8.62 -6.92 6.22
CA THR A 167 8.27 -7.71 5.02
C THR A 167 9.21 -8.91 4.86
N GLU A 168 10.52 -8.73 5.03
CA GLU A 168 11.52 -9.82 4.96
C GLU A 168 11.32 -10.81 6.11
N CYS A 169 11.07 -10.32 7.33
CA CYS A 169 10.79 -11.18 8.49
C CYS A 169 9.57 -12.07 8.25
N LEU A 170 8.45 -11.48 7.79
CA LEU A 170 7.22 -12.23 7.49
C LEU A 170 7.42 -13.22 6.34
N ALA A 171 8.16 -12.85 5.30
CA ALA A 171 8.48 -13.77 4.21
C ALA A 171 9.30 -14.98 4.68
N SER A 172 10.19 -14.79 5.65
CA SER A 172 10.95 -15.88 6.28
C SER A 172 10.08 -16.75 7.18
N GLU A 173 9.23 -16.13 8.00
CA GLU A 173 8.33 -16.84 8.93
C GLU A 173 7.30 -17.69 8.18
N PHE A 174 6.76 -17.18 7.07
CA PHE A 174 5.74 -17.85 6.26
C PHE A 174 6.29 -18.51 4.98
N LYS A 175 7.60 -18.86 4.95
CA LYS A 175 8.26 -19.41 3.76
C LYS A 175 7.61 -20.69 3.20
N ASP A 176 7.06 -21.52 4.07
CA ASP A 176 6.43 -22.80 3.73
C ASP A 176 4.92 -22.68 3.50
N SER A 177 4.38 -21.44 3.48
CA SER A 177 2.98 -21.16 3.21
C SER A 177 2.73 -20.73 1.76
N ASN A 178 1.46 -20.69 1.36
CA ASN A 178 1.03 -20.12 0.09
C ASN A 178 0.84 -18.59 0.15
N ILE A 179 1.57 -17.89 1.02
CA ILE A 179 1.52 -16.44 1.13
C ILE A 179 2.88 -15.86 0.72
N CYS A 180 2.88 -15.00 -0.29
CA CYS A 180 4.08 -14.30 -0.74
C CYS A 180 4.08 -12.86 -0.21
N PHE A 181 5.21 -12.42 0.33
CA PHE A 181 5.42 -11.06 0.82
C PHE A 181 6.51 -10.41 0.00
N ASN A 182 6.24 -9.20 -0.52
CA ASN A 182 7.25 -8.37 -1.16
C ASN A 182 7.05 -6.90 -0.78
N CYS A 183 8.12 -6.13 -0.89
CA CYS A 183 8.12 -4.70 -0.63
C CYS A 183 8.62 -3.96 -1.87
N LEU A 184 7.90 -2.94 -2.32
CA LEU A 184 8.31 -2.06 -3.41
C LEU A 184 8.77 -0.73 -2.81
N ALA A 185 10.06 -0.43 -2.91
CA ALA A 185 10.65 0.83 -2.47
C ALA A 185 10.61 1.85 -3.61
N LEU A 186 9.54 2.66 -3.64
CA LEU A 186 9.30 3.59 -4.75
C LEU A 186 10.17 4.84 -4.64
N GLY A 187 10.66 5.30 -5.79
CA GLY A 187 11.22 6.64 -5.98
C GLY A 187 10.15 7.73 -5.89
N SER A 188 10.48 8.95 -6.32
CA SER A 188 9.54 10.07 -6.31
C SER A 188 8.42 9.87 -7.34
N VAL A 189 7.16 9.97 -6.89
CA VAL A 189 5.97 9.89 -7.72
C VAL A 189 5.13 11.15 -7.54
N GLN A 190 4.67 11.75 -8.62
CA GLN A 190 3.93 13.01 -8.63
C GLN A 190 2.51 12.82 -8.09
N THR A 191 2.39 12.83 -6.78
CA THR A 191 1.14 12.73 -6.02
C THR A 191 0.87 14.00 -5.23
N ASP A 192 -0.36 14.18 -4.73
CA ASP A 192 -0.70 15.26 -3.80
C ASP A 192 0.16 15.22 -2.52
N MET A 193 0.49 13.99 -2.05
CA MET A 193 1.38 13.80 -0.89
C MET A 193 2.77 14.36 -1.17
N PHE A 194 3.34 14.03 -2.34
CA PHE A 194 4.66 14.53 -2.77
C PHE A 194 4.64 16.05 -2.95
N ALA A 195 3.65 16.58 -3.66
CA ALA A 195 3.55 18.03 -3.91
C ALA A 195 3.43 18.85 -2.63
N ARG A 196 2.71 18.33 -1.61
CA ARG A 196 2.63 18.98 -0.29
C ARG A 196 3.93 18.89 0.50
N ALA A 197 4.62 17.76 0.41
CA ALA A 197 5.87 17.55 1.15
C ALA A 197 7.06 18.31 0.52
N PHE A 198 7.02 18.53 -0.79
CA PHE A 198 8.09 19.17 -1.58
C PHE A 198 7.52 20.23 -2.52
N PRO A 199 7.06 21.37 -2.01
CA PRO A 199 6.52 22.46 -2.83
C PRO A 199 7.53 22.92 -3.89
N GLY A 200 7.08 23.02 -5.14
CA GLY A 200 7.93 23.46 -6.26
C GLY A 200 8.80 22.38 -6.91
N TYR A 201 8.89 21.19 -6.32
CA TYR A 201 9.60 20.05 -6.95
C TYR A 201 8.65 19.24 -7.83
N LYS A 202 9.20 18.71 -8.94
CA LYS A 202 8.51 17.77 -9.82
C LYS A 202 9.09 16.37 -9.63
N ALA A 203 8.23 15.40 -9.39
CA ALA A 203 8.62 14.01 -9.36
C ALA A 203 8.86 13.47 -10.78
N GLN A 204 9.67 12.43 -10.88
CA GLN A 204 10.07 11.85 -12.17
C GLN A 204 9.00 10.91 -12.74
N MET A 205 8.23 10.24 -11.88
CA MET A 205 7.20 9.28 -12.28
C MET A 205 5.80 9.83 -12.01
N LYS A 206 4.84 9.42 -12.82
CA LYS A 206 3.42 9.70 -12.60
C LYS A 206 2.75 8.53 -11.86
N PRO A 207 1.63 8.78 -11.16
CA PRO A 207 0.90 7.72 -10.45
C PRO A 207 0.43 6.57 -11.35
N ASP A 208 -0.05 6.86 -12.55
CA ASP A 208 -0.53 5.87 -13.51
C ASP A 208 0.60 4.98 -14.06
N GLU A 209 1.79 5.54 -14.29
CA GLU A 209 2.95 4.80 -14.76
C GLU A 209 3.41 3.77 -13.73
N ILE A 210 3.57 4.19 -12.47
CA ILE A 210 4.00 3.28 -11.40
C ILE A 210 2.91 2.29 -11.00
N ALA A 211 1.64 2.66 -11.10
CA ALA A 211 0.52 1.77 -10.81
C ALA A 211 0.49 0.57 -11.76
N ARG A 212 0.79 0.75 -13.05
CA ARG A 212 0.90 -0.36 -14.03
C ARG A 212 1.94 -1.38 -13.57
N PHE A 213 3.14 -0.91 -13.21
CA PHE A 213 4.19 -1.80 -12.70
C PHE A 213 3.73 -2.54 -11.44
N ILE A 214 3.09 -1.84 -10.49
CA ILE A 214 2.62 -2.44 -9.23
C ILE A 214 1.57 -3.51 -9.50
N VAL A 215 0.62 -3.27 -10.42
CA VAL A 215 -0.42 -4.24 -10.77
C VAL A 215 0.17 -5.45 -11.48
N ASP A 216 1.05 -5.27 -12.47
CA ASP A 216 1.74 -6.37 -13.16
C ASP A 216 2.56 -7.21 -12.19
N PHE A 217 3.26 -6.56 -11.25
CA PHE A 217 4.01 -7.23 -10.20
C PHE A 217 3.09 -7.97 -9.23
N ALA A 218 1.95 -7.39 -8.86
CA ALA A 218 0.97 -8.02 -7.99
C ALA A 218 0.42 -9.34 -8.59
N LEU A 219 0.18 -9.35 -9.89
CA LEU A 219 -0.39 -10.47 -10.62
C LEU A 219 0.60 -11.60 -10.91
N SER A 220 1.88 -11.28 -11.04
CA SER A 220 2.86 -12.24 -11.55
C SER A 220 4.16 -12.33 -10.75
N GLY A 221 4.54 -11.28 -10.03
CA GLY A 221 5.83 -11.16 -9.36
C GLY A 221 6.09 -12.26 -8.33
N TYR A 222 5.06 -12.75 -7.64
CA TYR A 222 5.17 -13.83 -6.65
C TYR A 222 5.69 -15.15 -7.22
N LYS A 223 5.59 -15.36 -8.54
CA LYS A 223 6.11 -16.56 -9.22
C LYS A 223 7.62 -16.59 -9.24
N TYR A 224 8.27 -15.45 -9.20
CA TYR A 224 9.71 -15.28 -9.38
C TYR A 224 10.41 -14.69 -8.18
N ILE A 225 9.70 -13.91 -7.36
CA ILE A 225 10.25 -13.07 -6.31
C ILE A 225 9.46 -13.26 -5.02
N ARG A 226 10.13 -13.65 -3.94
CA ARG A 226 9.56 -13.79 -2.59
C ARG A 226 10.50 -13.19 -1.56
N GLY A 227 9.94 -12.42 -0.62
CA GLY A 227 10.67 -11.87 0.51
C GLY A 227 11.70 -10.82 0.12
N LYS A 228 11.45 -10.04 -0.94
CA LYS A 228 12.43 -9.05 -1.40
C LYS A 228 11.91 -7.62 -1.29
N ILE A 229 12.86 -6.73 -1.03
CA ILE A 229 12.69 -5.29 -1.15
C ILE A 229 13.19 -4.90 -2.54
N ILE A 230 12.30 -4.41 -3.39
CA ILE A 230 12.60 -4.08 -4.78
C ILE A 230 12.64 -2.55 -4.92
N PRO A 231 13.80 -1.96 -5.21
CA PRO A 231 13.90 -0.55 -5.53
C PRO A 231 13.25 -0.29 -6.91
N VAL A 232 12.30 0.66 -6.94
CA VAL A 232 11.59 1.05 -8.17
C VAL A 232 11.78 2.55 -8.36
N SER A 233 12.83 2.92 -9.07
CA SER A 233 13.22 4.31 -9.32
C SER A 233 13.95 4.41 -10.64
N ILE A 234 13.68 5.46 -11.42
CA ILE A 234 14.38 5.77 -12.68
C ILE A 234 15.64 6.63 -12.47
N ALA A 235 15.85 7.12 -11.28
CA ALA A 235 17.09 7.79 -10.89
C ALA A 235 17.77 7.01 -9.76
N ASN A 236 19.10 6.96 -9.79
CA ASN A 236 19.85 6.56 -8.61
C ASN A 236 19.66 7.64 -7.53
N PRO A 237 19.04 7.31 -6.41
CA PRO A 237 18.91 8.24 -5.29
C PRO A 237 20.26 8.47 -4.60
#